data_b1b8ebcd02676e9b70e78ac9a5c686f2
#
_entry.id   b1b8ebcd02676e9b70e78ac9a5c686f2
#
_cell.length_a   1.000
_cell.length_b   1.000
_cell.length_c   1.000
_cell.angle_alpha   90.00
_cell.angle_beta   90.00
_cell.angle_gamma   90.00
#
_symmetry.space_group_name_H-M   'P 1'
#
loop_
_entity.id
_entity.type
_entity.pdbx_description
1 polymer ?
#
loop_
_entity_poly.entity_id
_entity_poly.type
_entity_poly.pdbx_seq_one_letter_code
_entity_poly.pdbx_strand_id
1 'polypeptide(L)'
;MLRQLPSDTEVPGLLEDITRTGLGSGLEFEEIKLQPEIAQQFYIELPIQMKVVGEYHDLATFVSGVASLPRIVTLHDYEIKPLDKESSRLGMTILAKTYRYNDKSSQP
;
A
#
# COMPACT_ATOMS: atom_id res chain seq x y z
N MET A 1 3.17 13.07 -23.83
CA MET A 1 4.15 12.75 -22.78
C MET A 1 4.15 11.26 -22.49
N LEU A 2 5.31 10.70 -22.37
CA LEU A 2 5.42 9.29 -22.09
C LEU A 2 5.06 8.97 -20.65
N ARG A 3 4.42 7.85 -20.47
CA ARG A 3 4.11 7.34 -19.16
C ARG A 3 5.20 6.40 -18.71
N GLN A 4 5.95 6.82 -17.73
CA GLN A 4 7.04 6.03 -17.18
C GLN A 4 6.90 6.00 -15.70
N LEU A 5 7.74 5.22 -15.05
CA LEU A 5 7.80 5.24 -13.60
C LEU A 5 8.18 6.66 -13.16
N PRO A 6 7.55 7.16 -12.10
CA PRO A 6 7.93 8.48 -11.60
C PRO A 6 9.38 8.48 -11.11
N SER A 7 9.98 9.65 -11.09
CA SER A 7 11.34 9.76 -10.60
C SER A 7 11.40 9.70 -9.06
N ASP A 8 10.26 9.79 -8.41
CA ASP A 8 10.19 9.51 -6.98
C ASP A 8 8.93 8.70 -6.72
N THR A 9 8.79 8.22 -5.49
CA THR A 9 7.70 7.32 -5.16
C THR A 9 6.39 8.03 -4.92
N GLU A 10 6.39 9.36 -4.87
CA GLU A 10 5.18 10.13 -4.57
C GLU A 10 4.47 9.61 -3.32
N VAL A 11 5.29 9.27 -2.33
CA VAL A 11 4.77 8.63 -1.12
C VAL A 11 3.68 9.43 -0.43
N PRO A 12 3.82 10.75 -0.25
CA PRO A 12 2.75 11.48 0.44
C PRO A 12 1.40 11.36 -0.25
N GLY A 13 1.38 11.45 -1.58
CA GLY A 13 0.13 11.31 -2.33
C GLY A 13 -0.41 9.90 -2.26
N LEU A 14 0.47 8.92 -2.32
CA LEU A 14 0.06 7.52 -2.23
C LEU A 14 -0.55 7.22 -0.87
N LEU A 15 0.10 7.65 0.20
CA LEU A 15 -0.41 7.42 1.55
C LEU A 15 -1.75 8.11 1.76
N GLU A 16 -1.90 9.31 1.20
CA GLU A 16 -3.16 10.02 1.29
C GLU A 16 -4.27 9.24 0.59
N ASP A 17 -3.99 8.74 -0.60
CA ASP A 17 -4.98 7.96 -1.35
C ASP A 17 -5.34 6.68 -0.62
N ILE A 18 -4.35 6.00 -0.07
CA ILE A 18 -4.59 4.76 0.67
C ILE A 18 -5.45 5.04 1.90
N THR A 19 -5.09 6.08 2.64
CA THR A 19 -5.83 6.44 3.85
C THR A 19 -7.26 6.81 3.52
N ARG A 20 -7.45 7.60 2.47
CA ARG A 20 -8.79 7.99 2.06
C ARG A 20 -9.62 6.76 1.66
N THR A 21 -9.00 5.84 0.94
CA THR A 21 -9.69 4.62 0.52
C THR A 21 -10.09 3.79 1.73
N GLY A 22 -9.20 3.66 2.70
CA GLY A 22 -9.50 2.89 3.91
C GLY A 22 -10.60 3.52 4.73
N LEU A 23 -10.53 4.82 4.96
CA LEU A 23 -11.55 5.50 5.73
C LEU A 23 -12.89 5.47 5.01
N GLY A 24 -12.88 5.59 3.69
CA GLY A 24 -14.10 5.49 2.91
C GLY A 24 -14.71 4.11 2.93
N SER A 25 -13.90 3.10 3.24
CA SER A 25 -14.37 1.72 3.35
C SER A 25 -14.77 1.35 4.78
N GLY A 26 -14.63 2.28 5.72
CA GLY A 26 -15.01 2.02 7.10
C GLY A 26 -13.91 1.38 7.94
N LEU A 27 -12.68 1.44 7.48
CA LEU A 27 -11.55 0.83 8.20
C LEU A 27 -10.89 1.81 9.15
N GLU A 28 -10.19 1.23 10.12
CA GLU A 28 -9.31 2.00 10.98
C GLU A 28 -7.88 1.57 10.71
N PHE A 29 -6.99 2.53 10.58
CA PHE A 29 -5.57 2.24 10.41
C PHE A 29 -4.90 2.19 11.75
N GLU A 30 -4.28 1.05 12.06
CA GLU A 30 -3.52 0.91 13.29
C GLU A 30 -2.07 1.28 13.08
N GLU A 31 -1.54 1.00 11.91
CA GLU A 31 -0.13 1.26 11.67
C GLU A 31 0.13 1.34 10.17
N ILE A 32 0.97 2.29 9.79
CA ILE A 32 1.53 2.35 8.44
C ILE A 32 3.02 2.50 8.64
N LYS A 33 3.77 1.54 8.13
CA LYS A 33 5.21 1.49 8.35
C LYS A 33 5.93 1.43 7.01
N LEU A 34 6.73 2.43 6.75
CA LEU A 34 7.55 2.44 5.55
C LEU A 34 8.80 1.61 5.80
N GLN A 35 9.07 0.69 4.89
CA GLN A 35 10.27 -0.14 4.97
C GLN A 35 11.40 0.52 4.19
N PRO A 36 12.64 0.09 4.41
CA PRO A 36 13.76 0.63 3.62
C PRO A 36 13.55 0.36 2.13
N GLU A 37 13.93 1.32 1.32
CA GLU A 37 13.84 1.14 -0.12
C GLU A 37 14.80 0.07 -0.59
N ILE A 38 14.39 -0.65 -1.62
CA ILE A 38 15.21 -1.70 -2.21
C ILE A 38 15.52 -1.27 -3.64
N ALA A 39 16.81 -1.03 -3.91
CA ALA A 39 17.23 -0.59 -5.24
C ALA A 39 17.39 -1.79 -6.15
N GLN A 40 16.70 -1.76 -7.26
CA GLN A 40 16.88 -2.73 -8.34
C GLN A 40 17.62 -2.05 -9.47
N GLN A 41 17.89 -2.78 -10.52
CA GLN A 41 18.67 -2.23 -11.62
C GLN A 41 17.98 -1.03 -12.28
N PHE A 42 16.69 -1.14 -12.51
CA PHE A 42 15.96 -0.11 -13.25
C PHE A 42 14.95 0.66 -12.41
N TYR A 43 14.69 0.21 -11.20
CA TYR A 43 13.69 0.87 -10.38
C TYR A 43 14.05 0.71 -8.91
N ILE A 44 13.42 1.53 -8.09
CA ILE A 44 13.55 1.42 -6.66
C ILE A 44 12.20 1.05 -6.11
N GLU A 45 12.18 0.02 -5.28
CA GLU A 45 10.97 -0.51 -4.70
C GLU A 45 10.84 -0.02 -3.27
N LEU A 46 9.69 0.52 -2.93
CA LEU A 46 9.42 0.96 -1.57
C LEU A 46 8.30 0.12 -0.99
N PRO A 47 8.63 -0.79 -0.05
CA PRO A 47 7.60 -1.57 0.63
C PRO A 47 6.93 -0.74 1.71
N ILE A 48 5.62 -0.89 1.83
CA ILE A 48 4.84 -0.19 2.86
C ILE A 48 4.00 -1.24 3.56
N GLN A 49 4.26 -1.43 4.85
CA GLN A 49 3.50 -2.37 5.64
C GLN A 49 2.37 -1.62 6.34
N MET A 50 1.16 -2.13 6.19
CA MET A 50 0.00 -1.49 6.76
C MET A 50 -0.77 -2.47 7.62
N LYS A 51 -1.33 -1.96 8.71
CA LYS A 51 -2.17 -2.76 9.57
C LYS A 51 -3.50 -2.03 9.74
N VAL A 52 -4.56 -2.68 9.33
CA VAL A 52 -5.89 -2.08 9.32
C VAL A 52 -6.88 -2.98 10.02
N VAL A 53 -7.95 -2.40 10.52
CA VAL A 53 -8.98 -3.12 11.25
C VAL A 53 -10.33 -2.77 10.68
N GLY A 54 -11.17 -3.76 10.50
CA GLY A 54 -12.52 -3.57 10.01
C GLY A 54 -13.21 -4.89 9.81
N GLU A 55 -14.39 -4.86 9.23
CA GLU A 55 -15.10 -6.09 8.91
C GLU A 55 -14.62 -6.63 7.58
N TYR A 56 -14.85 -7.90 7.36
CA TYR A 56 -14.34 -8.57 6.17
C TYR A 56 -14.74 -7.83 4.89
N HIS A 57 -16.00 -7.44 4.81
CA HIS A 57 -16.48 -6.73 3.62
C HIS A 57 -15.70 -5.42 3.41
N ASP A 58 -15.42 -4.72 4.50
CA ASP A 58 -14.71 -3.46 4.42
C ASP A 58 -13.27 -3.67 3.98
N LEU A 59 -12.65 -4.75 4.46
CA LEU A 59 -11.28 -5.08 4.05
C LEU A 59 -11.23 -5.40 2.56
N ALA A 60 -12.22 -6.14 2.06
CA ALA A 60 -12.26 -6.48 0.64
C ALA A 60 -12.44 -5.23 -0.21
N THR A 61 -13.31 -4.33 0.23
CA THR A 61 -13.53 -3.08 -0.46
C THR A 61 -12.26 -2.23 -0.50
N PHE A 62 -11.52 -2.23 0.61
CA PHE A 62 -10.28 -1.50 0.69
C PHE A 62 -9.25 -2.04 -0.31
N VAL A 63 -9.06 -3.35 -0.32
CA VAL A 63 -8.09 -3.97 -1.23
C VAL A 63 -8.44 -3.64 -2.68
N SER A 64 -9.71 -3.76 -3.02
CA SER A 64 -10.17 -3.45 -4.37
C SER A 64 -9.95 -1.97 -4.70
N GLY A 65 -10.21 -1.10 -3.73
CA GLY A 65 -10.01 0.33 -3.94
C GLY A 65 -8.54 0.69 -4.16
N VAL A 66 -7.65 0.09 -3.36
CA VAL A 66 -6.23 0.36 -3.53
C VAL A 66 -5.74 -0.14 -4.87
N ALA A 67 -6.21 -1.31 -5.28
CA ALA A 67 -5.81 -1.86 -6.57
C ALA A 67 -6.29 -1.01 -7.74
N SER A 68 -7.31 -0.19 -7.52
CA SER A 68 -7.85 0.67 -8.56
C SER A 68 -7.25 2.08 -8.58
N LEU A 69 -6.34 2.37 -7.66
CA LEU A 69 -5.74 3.70 -7.62
C LEU A 69 -4.89 3.94 -8.87
N PRO A 70 -4.89 5.17 -9.38
CA PRO A 70 -4.05 5.49 -10.54
C PRO A 70 -2.59 5.71 -10.12
N ARG A 71 -2.05 4.73 -9.43
CA ARG A 71 -0.67 4.79 -8.96
C ARG A 71 -0.03 3.43 -9.15
N ILE A 72 1.28 3.43 -9.25
CA ILE A 72 2.03 2.19 -9.40
C ILE A 72 2.20 1.58 -8.02
N VAL A 73 1.28 0.69 -7.67
CA VAL A 73 1.31 0.03 -6.37
C VAL A 73 0.82 -1.40 -6.54
N THR A 74 1.49 -2.33 -5.87
CA THR A 74 1.10 -3.73 -5.89
C THR A 74 0.91 -4.19 -4.44
N LEU A 75 0.01 -5.14 -4.27
CA LEU A 75 -0.32 -5.66 -2.94
C LEU A 75 0.24 -7.07 -2.81
N HIS A 76 0.86 -7.33 -1.66
CA HIS A 76 1.53 -8.60 -1.41
C HIS A 76 1.22 -9.08 -0.01
N ASP A 77 1.43 -10.37 0.23
CA ASP A 77 1.54 -10.95 1.58
C ASP A 77 0.58 -10.38 2.62
N TYR A 78 -0.70 -10.49 2.38
CA TYR A 78 -1.64 -10.03 3.37
C TYR A 78 -2.10 -11.18 4.25
N GLU A 79 -2.45 -10.83 5.48
CA GLU A 79 -2.90 -11.81 6.45
C GLU A 79 -4.08 -11.20 7.22
N ILE A 80 -5.15 -11.96 7.36
CA ILE A 80 -6.34 -11.50 8.04
C ILE A 80 -6.58 -12.39 9.25
N LYS A 81 -6.75 -11.77 10.40
CA LYS A 81 -7.00 -12.50 11.65
C LYS A 81 -8.13 -11.84 12.41
N PRO A 82 -8.98 -12.63 13.10
CA PRO A 82 -9.99 -12.03 13.95
C PRO A 82 -9.33 -11.32 15.13
N LEU A 83 -9.91 -10.19 15.54
CA LEU A 83 -9.38 -9.47 16.68
C LEU A 83 -9.73 -10.20 17.97
N ASP A 84 -10.95 -10.75 18.04
CA ASP A 84 -11.33 -11.58 19.15
C ASP A 84 -12.45 -12.50 18.70
N LYS A 85 -12.83 -13.40 19.58
CA LYS A 85 -13.80 -14.45 19.21
C LYS A 85 -15.24 -13.95 19.12
N GLU A 86 -15.50 -12.82 19.74
CA GLU A 86 -16.87 -12.33 19.83
C GLU A 86 -17.16 -11.21 18.86
N SER A 87 -16.13 -10.65 18.26
CA SER A 87 -16.25 -9.52 17.37
C SER A 87 -16.20 -9.97 15.94
N SER A 88 -16.95 -9.29 15.07
CA SER A 88 -16.83 -9.51 13.63
C SER A 88 -15.66 -8.73 13.05
N ARG A 89 -14.96 -7.97 13.87
CA ARG A 89 -13.86 -7.14 13.38
C ARG A 89 -12.62 -7.99 13.16
N LEU A 90 -11.93 -7.69 12.09
CA LEU A 90 -10.74 -8.41 11.70
C LEU A 90 -9.58 -7.44 11.60
N GLY A 91 -8.38 -7.94 11.88
CA GLY A 91 -7.18 -7.19 11.63
C GLY A 91 -6.52 -7.73 10.38
N MET A 92 -6.10 -6.85 9.50
CA MET A 92 -5.38 -7.25 8.30
C MET A 92 -4.03 -6.56 8.26
N THR A 93 -3.00 -7.36 8.05
CA THR A 93 -1.66 -6.86 7.79
C THR A 93 -1.41 -7.08 6.31
N ILE A 94 -1.03 -6.02 5.61
CA ILE A 94 -0.82 -6.11 4.17
C ILE A 94 0.45 -5.36 3.80
N LEU A 95 1.18 -5.94 2.87
CA LEU A 95 2.39 -5.32 2.35
C LEU A 95 2.09 -4.77 0.96
N ALA A 96 2.19 -3.46 0.82
CA ALA A 96 2.06 -2.81 -0.47
C ALA A 96 3.44 -2.40 -0.93
N LYS A 97 3.66 -2.42 -2.23
CA LYS A 97 4.92 -1.99 -2.79
C LYS A 97 4.65 -0.96 -3.87
N THR A 98 5.39 0.13 -3.81
CA THR A 98 5.35 1.11 -4.88
C THR A 98 6.75 1.25 -5.46
N TYR A 99 6.82 1.80 -6.66
CA TYR A 99 8.06 1.79 -7.42
C TYR A 99 8.34 3.17 -7.98
N ARG A 100 9.60 3.47 -8.12
CA ARG A 100 10.01 4.67 -8.85
C ARG A 100 11.20 4.32 -9.72
N TYR A 101 11.41 5.13 -10.74
CA TYR A 101 12.53 4.92 -11.64
C TYR A 101 13.84 5.14 -10.89
N ASN A 102 14.80 4.28 -11.13
CA ASN A 102 16.11 4.40 -10.50
C ASN A 102 17.02 5.23 -11.40
N ASP A 103 17.01 6.53 -11.18
CA ASP A 103 17.83 7.46 -11.96
C ASP A 103 19.31 7.16 -11.83
N LYS A 104 19.71 6.68 -10.68
CA LYS A 104 21.13 6.47 -10.41
C LYS A 104 21.71 5.36 -11.24
N SER A 105 20.89 4.39 -11.64
CA SER A 105 21.39 3.29 -12.44
C SER A 105 21.68 3.71 -13.88
N SER A 106 21.11 4.82 -14.31
CA SER A 106 21.30 5.29 -15.68
C SER A 106 22.36 6.38 -15.78
N GLN A 107 22.98 6.74 -14.67
CA GLN A 107 23.99 7.77 -14.67
C GLN A 107 25.38 7.17 -14.60
N PRO A 108 26.34 7.78 -15.30
CA PRO A 108 27.72 7.29 -15.28
C PRO A 108 28.33 7.38 -13.92
#